data_c8b32964be43304cad10a0128e8aec5d
#
_entry.id   c8b32964be43304cad10a0128e8aec5d
#
_cell.length_a   1.000
_cell.length_b   1.000
_cell.length_c   1.000
_cell.angle_alpha   90.00
_cell.angle_beta   90.00
_cell.angle_gamma   90.00
#
_symmetry.space_group_name_H-M   'P 1'
#
loop_
_entity.id
_entity.type
_entity.pdbx_description
1 polymer ?
#
loop_
_entity_poly.entity_id
_entity_poly.type
_entity_poly.pdbx_seq_one_letter_code
_entity_poly.pdbx_strand_id
1 'polypeptide(L)'
;MTAPLDLSLINQLLNEQRTQGDLNNLTKPGFFYVLWPTNTPNDRKDSCHVINLVNYVDNEHTAEFMRIFQIYINDNRIDNNIWYRLYSEVWTDWERFATATDLPNSTPNNPSQGE
;
A
#
# COMPACT_ATOMS: atom_id res chain seq x y z
N MET A 1 -37.04 -5.53 -4.47
CA MET A 1 -35.96 -6.28 -3.84
C MET A 1 -34.63 -5.60 -4.13
N THR A 2 -33.87 -5.41 -3.11
CA THR A 2 -32.53 -4.90 -3.30
C THR A 2 -31.65 -6.00 -3.88
N ALA A 3 -30.88 -5.67 -4.90
CA ALA A 3 -29.95 -6.62 -5.45
C ALA A 3 -28.93 -7.02 -4.38
N PRO A 4 -28.62 -8.30 -4.27
CA PRO A 4 -27.58 -8.70 -3.33
C PRO A 4 -26.23 -8.14 -3.73
N LEU A 5 -25.35 -8.03 -2.76
CA LEU A 5 -23.98 -7.62 -3.03
C LEU A 5 -23.35 -8.62 -3.99
N ASP A 6 -22.72 -8.09 -5.04
CA ASP A 6 -22.10 -8.95 -6.04
C ASP A 6 -20.72 -9.37 -5.54
N LEU A 7 -20.66 -10.60 -5.01
CA LEU A 7 -19.43 -11.12 -4.45
C LEU A 7 -18.36 -11.36 -5.50
N SER A 8 -18.77 -11.60 -6.76
CA SER A 8 -17.77 -11.79 -7.80
C SER A 8 -17.06 -10.49 -8.12
N LEU A 9 -17.76 -9.37 -8.06
CA LEU A 9 -17.12 -8.07 -8.24
C LEU A 9 -16.17 -7.76 -7.09
N ILE A 10 -16.60 -8.06 -5.86
CA ILE A 10 -15.73 -7.87 -4.70
C ILE A 10 -14.49 -8.75 -4.81
N ASN A 11 -14.67 -9.99 -5.23
CA ASN A 11 -13.52 -10.89 -5.42
C ASN A 11 -12.57 -10.37 -6.48
N GLN A 12 -13.08 -9.75 -7.54
CA GLN A 12 -12.22 -9.14 -8.55
C GLN A 12 -11.42 -7.99 -7.97
N LEU A 13 -12.06 -7.16 -7.14
CA LEU A 13 -11.38 -6.03 -6.52
C LEU A 13 -10.31 -6.48 -5.54
N LEU A 14 -10.58 -7.55 -4.82
CA LEU A 14 -9.66 -8.08 -3.80
C LEU A 14 -8.73 -9.15 -4.37
N ASN A 15 -8.93 -9.56 -5.61
CA ASN A 15 -8.16 -10.64 -6.19
C ASN A 15 -6.76 -10.17 -6.48
N GLU A 16 -5.81 -10.77 -5.79
CA GLU A 16 -4.41 -10.39 -5.89
C GLU A 16 -3.81 -10.90 -7.20
N GLN A 17 -3.16 -10.02 -7.93
CA GLN A 17 -2.50 -10.36 -9.19
C GLN A 17 -1.03 -10.61 -8.93
N ARG A 18 -0.46 -11.64 -9.56
CA ARG A 18 0.96 -11.93 -9.41
C ARG A 18 1.73 -11.13 -10.45
N THR A 19 2.84 -10.55 -10.02
CA THR A 19 3.73 -9.84 -10.90
C THR A 19 5.15 -9.91 -10.31
N GLN A 20 6.09 -9.23 -10.93
CA GLN A 20 7.45 -9.20 -10.41
C GLN A 20 8.14 -7.92 -10.82
N GLY A 21 9.19 -7.57 -10.09
CA GLY A 21 10.11 -6.53 -10.48
C GLY A 21 9.89 -5.20 -9.79
N ASP A 22 10.23 -4.14 -10.49
CA ASP A 22 10.37 -2.80 -9.96
C ASP A 22 9.02 -2.18 -9.58
N LEU A 23 8.88 -1.84 -8.30
CA LEU A 23 7.65 -1.22 -7.81
C LEU A 23 7.43 0.17 -8.40
N ASN A 24 8.48 0.82 -8.89
CA ASN A 24 8.32 2.11 -9.58
C ASN A 24 7.53 1.98 -10.87
N ASN A 25 7.55 0.79 -11.47
CA ASN A 25 6.84 0.52 -12.73
C ASN A 25 5.46 -0.09 -12.50
N LEU A 26 5.11 -0.37 -11.25
CA LEU A 26 3.82 -0.95 -10.92
C LEU A 26 2.84 0.20 -10.67
N THR A 27 2.18 0.63 -11.73
CA THR A 27 1.34 1.83 -11.70
C THR A 27 -0.13 1.53 -11.96
N LYS A 28 -0.51 0.28 -12.09
CA LYS A 28 -1.90 -0.12 -12.26
C LYS A 28 -2.63 -0.12 -10.93
N PRO A 29 -3.93 0.19 -10.94
CA PRO A 29 -4.71 0.02 -9.71
C PRO A 29 -4.90 -1.46 -9.38
N GLY A 30 -5.00 -1.76 -8.11
CA GLY A 30 -5.34 -3.11 -7.68
C GLY A 30 -4.42 -3.63 -6.59
N PHE A 31 -4.57 -4.93 -6.35
CA PHE A 31 -3.83 -5.66 -5.35
C PHE A 31 -2.85 -6.59 -6.06
N PHE A 32 -1.59 -6.59 -5.61
CA PHE A 32 -0.54 -7.35 -6.29
C PHE A 32 0.28 -8.15 -5.30
N TYR A 33 0.69 -9.33 -5.72
CA TYR A 33 1.71 -10.10 -5.05
C TYR A 33 2.95 -10.04 -5.93
N VAL A 34 4.01 -9.43 -5.44
CA VAL A 34 5.18 -9.07 -6.25
C VAL A 34 6.35 -9.95 -5.87
N LEU A 35 6.88 -10.67 -6.85
CA LEU A 35 8.06 -11.52 -6.68
C LEU A 35 9.30 -10.72 -7.08
N TRP A 36 10.39 -10.94 -6.36
CA TRP A 36 11.68 -10.28 -6.61
C TRP A 36 11.51 -8.76 -6.81
N PRO A 37 10.92 -8.07 -5.83
CA PRO A 37 10.67 -6.64 -5.97
C PRO A 37 11.95 -5.84 -5.84
N THR A 38 11.99 -4.69 -6.52
CA THR A 38 13.01 -3.67 -6.30
C THR A 38 12.32 -2.36 -5.95
N ASN A 39 13.11 -1.42 -5.43
CA ASN A 39 12.60 -0.13 -4.93
C ASN A 39 11.58 -0.30 -3.81
N THR A 40 11.88 -1.22 -2.93
CA THR A 40 11.09 -1.51 -1.74
C THR A 40 11.60 -0.69 -0.56
N PRO A 41 10.80 -0.58 0.52
CA PRO A 41 11.33 0.02 1.76
C PRO A 41 12.55 -0.78 2.24
N ASN A 42 13.61 -0.05 2.61
CA ASN A 42 14.85 -0.64 3.14
C ASN A 42 15.47 -1.68 2.21
N ASP A 43 15.25 -1.55 0.91
CA ASP A 43 15.87 -2.44 -0.09
C ASP A 43 15.52 -3.91 0.13
N ARG A 44 14.32 -4.19 0.60
CA ARG A 44 13.89 -5.58 0.83
C ARG A 44 13.77 -6.30 -0.49
N LYS A 45 14.18 -7.57 -0.49
CA LYS A 45 14.13 -8.41 -1.68
C LYS A 45 13.06 -9.49 -1.59
N ASP A 46 12.42 -9.61 -0.44
CA ASP A 46 11.40 -10.62 -0.23
C ASP A 46 10.16 -10.28 -1.03
N SER A 47 9.40 -11.29 -1.41
CA SER A 47 8.09 -11.06 -2.02
C SER A 47 7.23 -10.22 -1.11
N CYS A 48 6.30 -9.50 -1.70
CA CYS A 48 5.49 -8.56 -0.95
C CYS A 48 4.10 -8.42 -1.57
N HIS A 49 3.20 -7.86 -0.78
CA HIS A 49 1.88 -7.48 -1.25
C HIS A 49 1.88 -5.99 -1.47
N VAL A 50 1.31 -5.54 -2.56
CA VAL A 50 1.22 -4.12 -2.90
C VAL A 50 -0.22 -3.79 -3.23
N ILE A 51 -0.70 -2.70 -2.67
CA ILE A 51 -2.02 -2.16 -2.99
C ILE A 51 -1.80 -0.81 -3.64
N ASN A 52 -2.30 -0.64 -4.86
CA ASN A 52 -2.23 0.63 -5.56
C ASN A 52 -3.61 1.25 -5.67
N LEU A 53 -3.75 2.43 -5.11
CA LEU A 53 -4.92 3.28 -5.31
C LEU A 53 -4.52 4.34 -6.33
N VAL A 54 -5.12 4.27 -7.52
CA VAL A 54 -4.73 5.13 -8.63
C VAL A 54 -5.88 6.06 -8.98
N ASN A 55 -5.56 7.33 -9.15
CA ASN A 55 -6.54 8.30 -9.54
C ASN A 55 -5.88 9.35 -10.43
N TYR A 56 -6.67 10.22 -11.01
CA TYR A 56 -6.18 11.29 -11.85
C TYR A 56 -6.81 12.60 -11.41
N VAL A 57 -6.01 13.66 -11.45
CA VAL A 57 -6.53 14.99 -11.09
C VAL A 57 -7.48 15.51 -12.15
N ASP A 58 -7.23 15.15 -13.41
CA ASP A 58 -8.08 15.58 -14.53
C ASP A 58 -9.04 14.48 -14.98
N ASN A 59 -10.09 14.88 -15.69
CA ASN A 59 -11.10 13.95 -16.18
C ASN A 59 -10.62 13.15 -17.40
N GLU A 60 -9.59 13.61 -18.08
CA GLU A 60 -9.05 12.96 -19.28
C GLU A 60 -8.07 11.84 -18.95
N HIS A 61 -7.72 11.65 -17.70
CA HIS A 61 -6.76 10.65 -17.26
C HIS A 61 -5.39 10.86 -17.93
N THR A 62 -4.97 12.11 -17.98
CA THR A 62 -3.66 12.46 -18.54
C THR A 62 -2.56 11.95 -17.63
N ALA A 63 -1.54 11.32 -18.22
CA ALA A 63 -0.49 10.64 -17.43
C ALA A 63 0.19 11.56 -16.42
N GLU A 64 0.42 12.84 -16.77
CA GLU A 64 1.09 13.75 -15.84
C GLU A 64 0.22 14.09 -14.64
N PHE A 65 -1.09 13.84 -14.71
CA PHE A 65 -2.02 14.08 -13.60
C PHE A 65 -2.37 12.81 -12.85
N MET A 66 -1.67 11.71 -13.12
CA MET A 66 -1.88 10.47 -12.40
C MET A 66 -1.31 10.57 -10.99
N ARG A 67 -2.09 10.07 -10.05
CA ARG A 67 -1.69 10.04 -8.63
C ARG A 67 -1.85 8.62 -8.13
N ILE A 68 -0.84 8.14 -7.42
CA ILE A 68 -0.87 6.78 -6.88
C ILE A 68 -0.56 6.84 -5.39
N PHE A 69 -1.36 6.14 -4.61
CA PHE A 69 -1.06 5.84 -3.23
C PHE A 69 -0.70 4.36 -3.20
N GLN A 70 0.57 4.06 -2.98
CA GLN A 70 1.07 2.69 -3.03
C GLN A 70 1.37 2.22 -1.62
N ILE A 71 0.76 1.09 -1.24
CA ILE A 71 0.92 0.50 0.09
C ILE A 71 1.72 -0.78 -0.07
N TYR A 72 2.72 -0.95 0.78
CA TYR A 72 3.62 -2.10 0.77
C TYR A 72 3.46 -2.88 2.05
N ILE A 73 3.28 -4.19 1.92
CA ILE A 73 3.19 -5.11 3.04
C ILE A 73 4.16 -6.26 2.76
N ASN A 74 5.13 -6.43 3.65
CA ASN A 74 6.12 -7.48 3.46
C ASN A 74 5.48 -8.85 3.69
N ASP A 75 5.91 -9.85 2.90
CA ASP A 75 5.33 -11.18 2.94
C ASP A 75 5.92 -12.05 4.06
N ASN A 76 7.03 -11.66 4.64
CA ASN A 76 7.61 -12.45 5.71
C ASN A 76 7.49 -11.72 7.04
N ARG A 77 7.72 -12.43 8.12
CA ARG A 77 7.44 -11.91 9.46
C ARG A 77 8.56 -11.04 10.03
N ILE A 78 9.60 -10.81 9.27
CA ILE A 78 10.73 -10.01 9.75
C ILE A 78 10.32 -8.55 9.85
N ASP A 79 9.52 -8.08 8.90
CA ASP A 79 9.05 -6.71 8.89
C ASP A 79 7.53 -6.70 9.03
N ASN A 80 7.06 -6.32 10.21
CA ASN A 80 5.62 -6.25 10.50
C ASN A 80 5.03 -4.89 10.17
N ASN A 81 5.83 -3.98 9.65
CA ASN A 81 5.37 -2.63 9.35
C ASN A 81 4.69 -2.60 8.00
N ILE A 82 3.77 -1.66 7.88
CA ILE A 82 3.11 -1.34 6.61
C ILE A 82 3.70 -0.02 6.17
N TRP A 83 4.11 0.04 4.91
CA TRP A 83 4.75 1.21 4.33
C TRP A 83 3.88 1.78 3.24
N TYR A 84 4.05 3.06 2.96
CA TYR A 84 3.35 3.69 1.85
C TYR A 84 4.24 4.74 1.20
N ARG A 85 3.89 5.10 -0.02
CA ARG A 85 4.49 6.23 -0.71
C ARG A 85 3.47 6.77 -1.70
N LEU A 86 3.76 7.94 -2.21
CA LEU A 86 2.88 8.65 -3.13
C LEU A 86 3.61 8.89 -4.45
N TYR A 87 2.84 8.88 -5.52
CA TYR A 87 3.35 9.25 -6.84
C TYR A 87 2.59 10.48 -7.33
N SER A 88 3.35 11.50 -7.74
CA SER A 88 2.85 12.71 -8.38
C SER A 88 3.98 13.20 -9.26
N GLU A 89 4.09 12.61 -10.47
CA GLU A 89 5.18 12.79 -11.41
C GLU A 89 6.50 12.16 -10.94
N VAL A 90 6.72 12.08 -9.64
CA VAL A 90 7.83 11.34 -9.06
C VAL A 90 7.32 10.61 -7.83
N TRP A 91 8.02 9.54 -7.45
CA TRP A 91 7.70 8.82 -6.21
C TRP A 91 8.32 9.55 -5.02
N THR A 92 7.56 9.63 -3.93
CA THR A 92 8.12 10.05 -2.64
C THR A 92 8.93 8.89 -2.05
N ASP A 93 9.66 9.19 -1.00
CA ASP A 93 10.29 8.13 -0.22
C ASP A 93 9.24 7.29 0.47
N TRP A 94 9.60 6.05 0.80
CA TRP A 94 8.73 5.19 1.58
C TRP A 94 8.63 5.72 3.00
N GLU A 95 7.41 5.71 3.54
CA GLU A 95 7.14 6.07 4.92
C GLU A 95 6.38 4.94 5.59
N ARG A 96 6.70 4.73 6.85
CA ARG A 96 6.03 3.70 7.63
C ARG A 96 4.75 4.27 8.24
N PHE A 97 3.69 3.49 8.22
CA PHE A 97 2.48 3.88 8.94
C PHE A 97 2.79 3.93 10.43
N ALA A 98 2.25 4.91 11.12
CA ALA A 98 2.40 5.02 12.55
C ALA A 98 1.60 3.90 13.22
N THR A 99 2.19 3.34 14.26
CA THR A 99 1.50 2.37 15.11
C THR A 99 1.24 3.00 16.46
N ALA A 100 0.50 2.29 17.31
CA ALA A 100 0.20 2.80 18.65
C ALA A 100 1.49 3.09 19.43
N THR A 101 2.55 2.31 19.20
CA THR A 101 3.81 2.51 19.91
C THR A 101 4.58 3.73 19.42
N ASP A 102 4.26 4.24 18.23
CA ASP A 102 4.93 5.41 17.68
C ASP A 102 4.31 6.71 18.17
N LEU A 103 3.13 6.66 18.75
CA LEU A 103 2.39 7.87 19.10
C LEU A 103 2.75 8.30 20.52
N PRO A 104 3.01 9.59 20.75
CA PRO A 104 3.23 10.07 22.11
C PRO A 104 2.00 9.82 22.95
N ASN A 105 2.20 9.38 24.20
CA ASN A 105 1.12 9.13 25.14
C ASN A 105 0.09 8.13 24.63
N SER A 106 0.50 7.24 23.75
CA SER A 106 -0.40 6.23 23.23
C SER A 106 -0.72 5.16 24.26
N THR A 107 0.10 5.05 25.33
CA THR A 107 -0.17 4.10 26.41
C THR A 107 -1.23 4.66 27.33
N PRO A 108 -2.16 3.97 27.72
CA PRO A 108 -3.23 4.38 28.62
C PRO A 108 -2.78 4.52 30.06
N ASN A 109 -2.16 4.66 29.59
CA ASN A 109 -1.96 4.60 30.35
C ASN A 109 -1.89 4.51 31.05
N ASN A 110 -1.65 4.50 30.92
CA ASN A 110 -1.26 4.35 31.47
C ASN A 110 -1.29 4.62 32.05
N PRO A 111 -1.42 4.57 32.32
CA PRO A 111 -1.08 4.74 32.84
C PRO A 111 -0.79 4.97 33.09
N SER A 112 -0.71 4.79 32.94
CA SER A 112 -0.20 5.00 33.18
C SER A 112 0.05 5.41 33.06
N GLN A 113 0.03 5.45 32.97
CA GLN A 113 0.36 5.76 32.99
C GLN A 113 0.33 6.18 33.34
N GLY A 114 0.24 6.21 33.64
CA GLY A 114 0.42 6.35 34.13
C GLY A 114 0.11 6.62 34.46
N GLU A 115 0.04 6.45 34.54
CA GLU A 115 -0.10 6.42 35.00
C GLU A 115 -0.16 6.47 35.43
#